data_ffe20552bcfb7ac96bb1f2933b237cc3
#
_entry.id   ffe20552bcfb7ac96bb1f2933b237cc3
#
_cell.length_a   1.000
_cell.length_b   1.000
_cell.length_c   1.000
_cell.angle_alpha   90.00
_cell.angle_beta   90.00
_cell.angle_gamma   90.00
#
_symmetry.space_group_name_H-M   'P 1'
#
loop_
_entity.id
_entity.type
_entity.pdbx_description
1 polymer ?
#
loop_
_entity_poly.entity_id
_entity_poly.type
_entity_poly.pdbx_seq_one_letter_code
_entity_poly.pdbx_strand_id
1 'polypeptide(L)'
;VYAGFLIKFSIDPDKVNPKYVKYYCLSQEYKGWIASYNTGSTRGNINAKTLAQMPLVLPERMQQDKMVDILSSIERKIKENEKINKNLFEQVRALYKDRFIDLMPFGGSMPSDWHLGTVSEIIELHDSKRIPLSSRERAELDKIYPYYGATSVMDYVDRYLFDGIYLLLGEDGT
;
A
#
# COMPACT_ATOMS: atom_id res chain seq x y z
N VAL A 1 15.83 -15.26 14.01
CA VAL A 1 16.72 -14.11 14.28
C VAL A 1 15.89 -12.84 14.08
N TYR A 2 16.01 -11.86 14.96
CA TYR A 2 15.31 -10.56 14.88
C TYR A 2 16.28 -9.42 15.25
N ALA A 3 15.99 -8.21 14.74
CA ALA A 3 16.85 -7.05 14.92
C ALA A 3 16.85 -6.54 16.38
N GLY A 4 17.95 -5.88 16.80
CA GLY A 4 18.16 -5.42 18.17
C GLY A 4 17.18 -4.37 18.70
N PHE A 5 16.33 -3.79 17.84
CA PHE A 5 15.28 -2.81 18.21
C PHE A 5 13.88 -3.44 18.35
N LEU A 6 13.78 -4.76 18.34
CA LEU A 6 12.53 -5.47 18.50
C LEU A 6 12.41 -6.07 19.90
N ILE A 7 11.24 -5.88 20.52
CA ILE A 7 10.90 -6.53 21.80
C ILE A 7 10.15 -7.81 21.47
N LYS A 8 10.69 -8.96 21.89
CA LYS A 8 10.01 -10.24 21.79
C LYS A 8 9.30 -10.54 23.11
N PHE A 9 8.01 -10.84 23.05
CA PHE A 9 7.22 -11.34 24.18
C PHE A 9 6.37 -12.53 23.73
N SER A 10 6.01 -13.37 24.66
CA SER A 10 5.08 -14.50 24.47
C SER A 10 3.79 -14.20 25.20
N ILE A 11 2.68 -14.56 24.57
CA ILE A 11 1.35 -14.43 25.15
C ILE A 11 0.97 -15.80 25.71
N ASP A 12 0.51 -15.82 26.95
CA ASP A 12 -0.03 -17.01 27.62
C ASP A 12 -1.41 -17.32 27.01
N PRO A 13 -1.55 -18.43 26.23
CA PRO A 13 -2.80 -18.74 25.55
C PRO A 13 -3.93 -19.16 26.51
N ASP A 14 -3.61 -19.53 27.74
CA ASP A 14 -4.61 -19.90 28.74
C ASP A 14 -5.29 -18.65 29.35
N LYS A 15 -4.59 -17.52 29.34
CA LYS A 15 -5.08 -16.24 29.87
C LYS A 15 -5.80 -15.39 28.84
N VAL A 16 -5.32 -15.39 27.60
CA VAL A 16 -5.86 -14.55 26.54
C VAL A 16 -5.64 -15.19 25.17
N ASN A 17 -6.56 -14.98 24.23
CA ASN A 17 -6.36 -15.41 22.87
C ASN A 17 -5.22 -14.59 22.21
N PRO A 18 -4.12 -15.21 21.76
CA PRO A 18 -2.99 -14.47 21.18
C PRO A 18 -3.36 -13.65 19.94
N LYS A 19 -4.33 -14.10 19.14
CA LYS A 19 -4.81 -13.35 17.98
C LYS A 19 -5.63 -12.12 18.40
N TYR A 20 -6.32 -12.16 19.53
CA TYR A 20 -7.00 -11.01 20.08
C TYR A 20 -6.00 -9.88 20.38
N VAL A 21 -4.89 -10.20 21.03
CA VAL A 21 -3.82 -9.23 21.29
C VAL A 21 -3.19 -8.72 19.99
N LYS A 22 -2.98 -9.59 19.01
CA LYS A 22 -2.53 -9.17 17.65
C LYS A 22 -3.44 -8.09 17.07
N TYR A 23 -4.75 -8.30 17.10
CA TYR A 23 -5.71 -7.33 16.53
C TYR A 23 -5.81 -6.06 17.37
N TYR A 24 -5.70 -6.16 18.69
CA TYR A 24 -5.59 -4.98 19.55
C TYR A 24 -4.38 -4.11 19.16
N CYS A 25 -3.23 -4.69 18.88
CA CYS A 25 -2.04 -3.94 18.44
C CYS A 25 -2.21 -3.25 17.07
N LEU A 26 -3.28 -3.52 16.32
CA LEU A 26 -3.64 -2.82 15.10
C LEU A 26 -4.65 -1.69 15.32
N SER A 27 -5.23 -1.59 16.52
CA SER A 27 -6.29 -0.63 16.84
C SER A 27 -5.78 0.80 17.02
N GLN A 28 -6.70 1.76 16.99
CA GLN A 28 -6.39 3.17 17.24
C GLN A 28 -6.01 3.42 18.70
N GLU A 29 -6.58 2.67 19.64
CA GLU A 29 -6.25 2.74 21.07
C GLU A 29 -4.78 2.41 21.31
N TYR A 30 -4.30 1.30 20.71
CA TYR A 30 -2.89 0.94 20.77
C TYR A 30 -1.99 2.00 20.13
N LYS A 31 -2.35 2.46 18.93
CA LYS A 31 -1.56 3.48 18.22
C LYS A 31 -1.52 4.80 18.98
N GLY A 32 -2.64 5.23 19.57
CA GLY A 32 -2.71 6.43 20.41
C GLY A 32 -1.87 6.29 21.67
N TRP A 33 -1.89 5.12 22.32
CA TRP A 33 -1.06 4.85 23.49
C TRP A 33 0.43 4.90 23.12
N ILE A 34 0.85 4.26 22.04
CA ILE A 34 2.23 4.34 21.52
C ILE A 34 2.62 5.80 21.23
N ALA A 35 1.75 6.56 20.57
CA ALA A 35 2.02 7.94 20.21
C ALA A 35 2.21 8.85 21.43
N SER A 36 1.55 8.56 22.56
CA SER A 36 1.70 9.34 23.81
C SER A 36 3.10 9.29 24.41
N TYR A 37 3.92 8.30 24.04
CA TYR A 37 5.32 8.21 24.44
C TYR A 37 6.30 8.89 23.46
N ASN A 38 5.82 9.43 22.36
CA ASN A 38 6.63 10.18 21.39
C ASN A 38 6.86 11.63 21.89
N THR A 39 7.75 11.81 22.85
CA THR A 39 8.12 13.11 23.42
C THR A 39 9.27 13.74 22.66
N GLY A 40 9.06 14.16 21.40
CA GLY A 40 9.97 15.10 20.72
C GLY A 40 11.32 14.57 20.20
N SER A 41 11.63 13.29 20.33
CA SER A 41 12.79 12.70 19.67
C SER A 41 12.41 12.15 18.29
N THR A 42 13.33 12.20 17.33
CA THR A 42 13.16 11.75 15.94
C THR A 42 12.77 10.26 15.83
N ARG A 43 12.86 9.49 16.92
CA ARG A 43 12.43 8.09 17.04
C ARG A 43 11.88 7.86 18.45
N GLY A 44 10.55 7.75 18.58
CA GLY A 44 9.95 7.29 19.81
C GLY A 44 10.45 5.88 20.15
N ASN A 45 11.06 5.72 21.31
CA ASN A 45 11.63 4.44 21.74
C ASN A 45 10.86 3.95 22.97
N ILE A 46 10.11 2.85 22.81
CA ILE A 46 9.40 2.19 23.90
C ILE A 46 10.22 0.99 24.35
N ASN A 47 10.60 0.95 25.63
CA ASN A 47 11.29 -0.19 26.21
C ASN A 47 10.32 -1.27 26.69
N ALA A 48 10.84 -2.46 27.04
CA ALA A 48 10.04 -3.58 27.45
C ALA A 48 9.22 -3.32 28.73
N LYS A 49 9.74 -2.51 29.67
CA LYS A 49 9.02 -2.15 30.91
C LYS A 49 7.82 -1.26 30.60
N THR A 50 8.00 -0.30 29.71
CA THR A 50 6.92 0.58 29.24
C THR A 50 5.88 -0.24 28.49
N LEU A 51 6.30 -1.12 27.57
CA LEU A 51 5.38 -1.98 26.83
C LEU A 51 4.54 -2.88 27.77
N ALA A 52 5.12 -3.36 28.86
CA ALA A 52 4.40 -4.15 29.85
C ALA A 52 3.30 -3.39 30.60
N GLN A 53 3.29 -2.06 30.53
CA GLN A 53 2.23 -1.20 31.10
C GLN A 53 1.11 -0.88 30.11
N MET A 54 1.15 -1.46 28.91
CA MET A 54 0.14 -1.25 27.88
C MET A 54 -1.25 -1.63 28.40
N PRO A 55 -2.22 -0.69 28.40
CA PRO A 55 -3.59 -1.03 28.78
C PRO A 55 -4.20 -1.96 27.74
N LEU A 56 -4.85 -3.01 28.21
CA LEU A 56 -5.54 -3.98 27.36
C LEU A 56 -6.88 -4.34 28.00
N VAL A 57 -7.96 -4.05 27.28
CA VAL A 57 -9.29 -4.53 27.70
C VAL A 57 -9.36 -6.03 27.43
N LEU A 58 -9.68 -6.79 28.46
CA LEU A 58 -9.76 -8.26 28.40
C LEU A 58 -11.22 -8.71 28.59
N PRO A 59 -12.01 -8.85 27.51
CA PRO A 59 -13.31 -9.50 27.58
C PRO A 59 -13.18 -10.97 27.99
N GLU A 60 -14.28 -11.63 28.32
CA GLU A 60 -14.30 -13.08 28.52
C GLU A 60 -13.77 -13.83 27.28
N ARG A 61 -13.15 -14.97 27.50
CA ARG A 61 -12.51 -15.76 26.45
C ARG A 61 -13.43 -16.03 25.26
N MET A 62 -14.66 -16.40 25.49
CA MET A 62 -15.64 -16.65 24.44
C MET A 62 -15.90 -15.41 23.56
N GLN A 63 -15.89 -14.21 24.15
CA GLN A 63 -16.03 -12.95 23.39
C GLN A 63 -14.78 -12.65 22.59
N GLN A 64 -13.57 -12.87 23.16
CA GLN A 64 -12.30 -12.74 22.41
C GLN A 64 -12.30 -13.66 21.19
N ASP A 65 -12.69 -14.93 21.37
CA ASP A 65 -12.70 -15.92 20.29
C ASP A 65 -13.67 -15.52 19.16
N LYS A 66 -14.88 -15.04 19.49
CA LYS A 66 -15.83 -14.52 18.48
C LYS A 66 -15.27 -13.33 17.71
N MET A 67 -14.62 -12.38 18.37
CA MET A 67 -13.96 -11.24 17.71
C MET A 67 -12.85 -11.71 16.79
N VAL A 68 -12.03 -12.66 17.25
CA VAL A 68 -10.94 -13.24 16.46
C VAL A 68 -11.46 -13.98 15.23
N ASP A 69 -12.55 -14.73 15.35
CA ASP A 69 -13.14 -15.47 14.22
C ASP A 69 -13.60 -14.51 13.11
N ILE A 70 -14.29 -13.43 13.48
CA ILE A 70 -14.72 -12.40 12.53
C ILE A 70 -13.50 -11.76 11.84
N LEU A 71 -12.56 -11.23 12.62
CA LEU A 71 -11.40 -10.52 12.08
C LEU A 71 -10.48 -11.44 11.26
N SER A 72 -10.28 -12.69 11.70
CA SER A 72 -9.51 -13.69 10.96
C SER A 72 -10.17 -14.08 9.64
N SER A 73 -11.50 -14.09 9.56
CA SER A 73 -12.20 -14.37 8.32
C SER A 73 -11.98 -13.28 7.29
N ILE A 74 -12.00 -12.00 7.73
CA ILE A 74 -11.69 -10.84 6.89
C ILE A 74 -10.23 -10.87 6.44
N GLU A 75 -9.29 -11.10 7.36
CA GLU A 75 -7.85 -11.20 7.05
C GLU A 75 -7.58 -12.30 6.01
N ARG A 76 -8.23 -13.46 6.16
CA ARG A 76 -8.14 -14.55 5.19
C ARG A 76 -8.64 -14.11 3.81
N LYS A 77 -9.81 -13.43 3.74
CA LYS A 77 -10.37 -12.93 2.49
C LYS A 77 -9.46 -11.94 1.79
N ILE A 78 -8.84 -11.03 2.56
CA ILE A 78 -7.84 -10.09 2.01
C ILE A 78 -6.68 -10.87 1.37
N LYS A 79 -6.09 -11.82 2.09
CA LYS A 79 -4.97 -12.63 1.57
C LYS A 79 -5.33 -13.47 0.35
N GLU A 80 -6.55 -14.00 0.32
CA GLU A 80 -7.04 -14.73 -0.85
C GLU A 80 -7.18 -13.81 -2.07
N ASN A 81 -7.75 -12.61 -1.87
CA ASN A 81 -7.88 -11.61 -2.94
C ASN A 81 -6.50 -11.14 -3.45
N GLU A 82 -5.52 -10.93 -2.57
CA GLU A 82 -4.15 -10.59 -2.97
C GLU A 82 -3.53 -11.69 -3.85
N LYS A 83 -3.72 -12.96 -3.50
CA LYS A 83 -3.27 -14.10 -4.32
C LYS A 83 -3.96 -14.15 -5.67
N ILE A 84 -5.28 -13.93 -5.70
CA ILE A 84 -6.06 -13.90 -6.93
C ILE A 84 -5.57 -12.75 -7.83
N ASN A 85 -5.40 -11.55 -7.29
CA ASN A 85 -4.92 -10.39 -8.03
C ASN A 85 -3.52 -10.64 -8.63
N LYS A 86 -2.61 -11.22 -7.84
CA LYS A 86 -1.29 -11.60 -8.34
C LYS A 86 -1.38 -12.61 -9.49
N ASN A 87 -2.19 -13.64 -9.33
CA ASN A 87 -2.38 -14.66 -10.38
C ASN A 87 -2.97 -14.06 -11.67
N LEU A 88 -4.02 -13.22 -11.54
CA LEU A 88 -4.61 -12.53 -12.68
C LEU A 88 -3.61 -11.64 -13.40
N PHE A 89 -2.76 -10.93 -12.66
CA PHE A 89 -1.71 -10.10 -13.24
C PHE A 89 -0.68 -10.94 -14.03
N GLU A 90 -0.24 -12.08 -13.47
CA GLU A 90 0.66 -12.99 -14.18
C GLU A 90 0.03 -13.58 -15.44
N GLN A 91 -1.27 -13.90 -15.40
CA GLN A 91 -2.01 -14.35 -16.59
C GLN A 91 -2.07 -13.27 -17.66
N VAL A 92 -2.37 -12.02 -17.30
CA VAL A 92 -2.38 -10.89 -18.26
C VAL A 92 -1.00 -10.71 -18.89
N ARG A 93 0.07 -10.75 -18.09
CA ARG A 93 1.45 -10.68 -18.61
C ARG A 93 1.78 -11.81 -19.56
N ALA A 94 1.40 -13.03 -19.22
CA ALA A 94 1.62 -14.19 -20.08
C ALA A 94 0.87 -14.07 -21.41
N LEU A 95 -0.41 -13.64 -21.36
CA LEU A 95 -1.21 -13.42 -22.58
C LEU A 95 -0.63 -12.29 -23.45
N TYR A 96 -0.18 -11.19 -22.82
CA TYR A 96 0.45 -10.09 -23.55
C TYR A 96 1.73 -10.57 -24.23
N LYS A 97 2.57 -11.29 -23.50
CA LYS A 97 3.82 -11.86 -24.06
C LYS A 97 3.54 -12.80 -25.23
N ASP A 98 2.62 -13.74 -25.05
CA ASP A 98 2.24 -14.72 -26.08
C ASP A 98 1.75 -14.02 -27.36
N ARG A 99 0.87 -13.04 -27.22
CA ARG A 99 0.21 -12.41 -28.37
C ARG A 99 1.01 -11.31 -29.05
N PHE A 100 1.75 -10.51 -28.29
CA PHE A 100 2.37 -9.26 -28.77
C PHE A 100 3.90 -9.28 -28.79
N ILE A 101 4.52 -10.18 -28.03
CA ILE A 101 5.98 -10.33 -28.02
C ILE A 101 6.39 -11.57 -28.81
N ASP A 102 5.84 -12.72 -28.43
CA ASP A 102 6.16 -14.00 -29.09
C ASP A 102 5.37 -14.18 -30.39
N LEU A 103 4.32 -13.39 -30.62
CA LEU A 103 3.47 -13.37 -31.82
C LEU A 103 2.91 -14.77 -32.18
N MET A 104 2.62 -15.59 -31.16
CA MET A 104 2.16 -16.97 -31.35
C MET A 104 0.91 -17.12 -32.20
N PRO A 105 -0.12 -16.22 -32.11
CA PRO A 105 -1.26 -16.24 -33.01
C PRO A 105 -0.91 -16.03 -34.48
N PHE A 106 0.25 -15.47 -34.76
CA PHE A 106 0.76 -15.14 -36.13
C PHE A 106 1.95 -16.03 -36.54
N GLY A 107 2.11 -17.18 -35.88
CA GLY A 107 3.19 -18.12 -36.19
C GLY A 107 4.59 -17.62 -35.82
N GLY A 108 4.70 -16.73 -34.84
CA GLY A 108 5.97 -16.17 -34.34
C GLY A 108 6.56 -15.08 -35.22
N SER A 109 5.81 -14.58 -36.22
CA SER A 109 6.26 -13.52 -37.11
C SER A 109 5.29 -12.33 -37.07
N MET A 110 5.85 -11.13 -37.21
CA MET A 110 5.04 -9.90 -37.24
C MET A 110 4.15 -9.89 -38.52
N PRO A 111 2.82 -9.63 -38.36
CA PRO A 111 1.93 -9.47 -39.51
C PRO A 111 2.41 -8.38 -40.49
N SER A 112 2.09 -8.54 -41.73
CA SER A 112 2.56 -7.63 -42.79
C SER A 112 1.96 -6.22 -42.70
N ASP A 113 0.86 -6.07 -42.02
CA ASP A 113 0.18 -4.79 -41.76
C ASP A 113 0.63 -4.11 -40.45
N TRP A 114 1.55 -4.74 -39.73
CA TRP A 114 2.18 -4.15 -38.53
C TRP A 114 3.55 -3.57 -38.86
N HIS A 115 3.95 -2.54 -38.14
CA HIS A 115 5.29 -1.95 -38.23
C HIS A 115 5.84 -1.60 -36.87
N LEU A 116 7.15 -1.51 -36.77
CA LEU A 116 7.81 -0.94 -35.60
C LEU A 116 7.75 0.57 -35.69
N GLY A 117 7.01 1.18 -34.76
CA GLY A 117 6.92 2.61 -34.61
C GLY A 117 7.67 3.11 -33.37
N THR A 118 7.71 4.39 -33.18
CA THR A 118 8.22 5.05 -31.96
C THR A 118 7.09 5.57 -31.11
N VAL A 119 7.35 5.72 -29.80
CA VAL A 119 6.35 6.26 -28.87
C VAL A 119 5.91 7.67 -29.31
N SER A 120 6.81 8.46 -29.89
CA SER A 120 6.52 9.81 -30.39
C SER A 120 5.46 9.88 -31.49
N GLU A 121 5.20 8.76 -32.18
CA GLU A 121 4.16 8.69 -33.22
C GLU A 121 2.74 8.61 -32.65
N ILE A 122 2.60 8.24 -31.38
CA ILE A 122 1.32 7.90 -30.81
C ILE A 122 1.00 8.69 -29.52
N ILE A 123 1.90 9.58 -29.07
CA ILE A 123 1.70 10.38 -27.86
C ILE A 123 1.74 11.88 -28.16
N GLU A 124 1.05 12.63 -27.31
CA GLU A 124 1.25 14.07 -27.13
C GLU A 124 1.88 14.29 -25.75
N LEU A 125 3.02 14.98 -25.73
CA LEU A 125 3.72 15.30 -24.49
C LEU A 125 3.14 16.58 -23.87
N HIS A 126 2.73 16.48 -22.60
CA HIS A 126 2.21 17.60 -21.82
C HIS A 126 3.18 18.10 -20.75
N ASP A 127 4.44 17.71 -20.80
CA ASP A 127 5.45 18.03 -19.80
C ASP A 127 5.61 19.54 -19.56
N SER A 128 5.55 20.35 -20.62
CA SER A 128 5.63 21.80 -20.54
C SER A 128 4.46 22.46 -19.78
N LYS A 129 3.36 21.74 -19.59
CA LYS A 129 2.16 22.24 -18.88
C LYS A 129 2.17 21.92 -17.38
N ARG A 130 3.14 21.14 -16.91
CA ARG A 130 3.23 20.79 -15.48
C ARG A 130 3.52 22.01 -14.61
N ILE A 131 2.93 22.04 -13.43
CA ILE A 131 3.17 23.06 -12.40
C ILE A 131 3.64 22.36 -11.13
N PRO A 132 4.97 22.25 -10.92
CA PRO A 132 5.51 21.67 -9.70
C PRO A 132 5.23 22.61 -8.50
N LEU A 133 4.68 22.04 -7.43
CA LEU A 133 4.38 22.74 -6.18
C LEU A 133 5.23 22.16 -5.05
N SER A 134 5.87 23.04 -4.29
CA SER A 134 6.57 22.65 -3.06
C SER A 134 5.59 22.14 -1.99
N SER A 135 6.09 21.42 -0.99
CA SER A 135 5.26 20.96 0.13
C SER A 135 4.62 22.12 0.89
N ARG A 136 5.31 23.26 0.98
CA ARG A 136 4.79 24.48 1.65
C ARG A 136 3.61 25.07 0.88
N GLU A 137 3.74 25.23 -0.44
CA GLU A 137 2.66 25.74 -1.29
C GLU A 137 1.45 24.82 -1.23
N ARG A 138 1.66 23.50 -1.31
CA ARG A 138 0.57 22.53 -1.21
C ARG A 138 -0.14 22.57 0.14
N ALA A 139 0.57 22.84 1.24
CA ALA A 139 -0.02 22.89 2.59
C ALA A 139 -1.08 23.98 2.76
N GLU A 140 -1.03 25.04 1.95
CA GLU A 140 -1.95 26.19 2.00
C GLU A 140 -3.18 26.02 1.07
N LEU A 141 -3.24 24.92 0.27
CA LEU A 141 -4.31 24.69 -0.70
C LEU A 141 -5.39 23.76 -0.14
N ASP A 142 -6.60 23.91 -0.63
CA ASP A 142 -7.69 22.96 -0.39
C ASP A 142 -7.35 21.58 -0.99
N LYS A 143 -7.67 20.51 -0.26
CA LYS A 143 -7.28 19.14 -0.60
C LYS A 143 -8.36 18.41 -1.41
N ILE A 144 -8.60 18.85 -2.65
CA ILE A 144 -9.71 18.40 -3.50
C ILE A 144 -9.21 17.39 -4.55
N TYR A 145 -8.19 17.73 -5.33
CA TYR A 145 -7.71 16.96 -6.47
C TYR A 145 -6.35 16.30 -6.19
N PRO A 146 -6.10 15.07 -6.67
CA PRO A 146 -4.85 14.38 -6.42
C PRO A 146 -3.66 15.09 -7.09
N TYR A 147 -2.58 15.27 -6.36
CA TYR A 147 -1.29 15.73 -6.84
C TYR A 147 -0.34 14.54 -6.91
N TYR A 148 0.05 14.18 -8.14
CA TYR A 148 0.88 13.02 -8.40
C TYR A 148 2.37 13.35 -8.26
N GLY A 149 3.10 12.47 -7.59
CA GLY A 149 4.56 12.41 -7.59
C GLY A 149 5.06 11.34 -8.55
N ALA A 150 6.36 11.03 -8.50
CA ALA A 150 6.98 10.05 -9.42
C ALA A 150 6.38 8.63 -9.31
N THR A 151 5.94 8.21 -8.12
CA THR A 151 5.50 6.82 -7.88
C THR A 151 4.01 6.68 -7.51
N SER A 152 3.37 7.75 -7.05
CA SER A 152 1.98 7.67 -6.54
C SER A 152 1.39 9.05 -6.31
N VAL A 153 0.13 9.11 -5.85
CA VAL A 153 -0.46 10.33 -5.28
C VAL A 153 0.35 10.75 -4.06
N MET A 154 0.99 11.91 -4.14
CA MET A 154 1.84 12.47 -3.10
C MET A 154 1.05 13.36 -2.13
N ASP A 155 0.01 14.05 -2.64
CA ASP A 155 -0.80 15.03 -1.89
C ASP A 155 -2.09 15.31 -2.65
N TYR A 156 -2.85 16.32 -2.19
CA TYR A 156 -4.02 16.89 -2.86
C TYR A 156 -3.88 18.39 -2.98
N VAL A 157 -4.53 18.99 -3.99
CA VAL A 157 -4.51 20.43 -4.30
C VAL A 157 -5.91 20.93 -4.65
N ASP A 158 -6.08 22.26 -4.77
CA ASP A 158 -7.36 22.93 -4.98
C ASP A 158 -7.89 22.88 -6.43
N ARG A 159 -7.03 22.54 -7.39
CA ARG A 159 -7.35 22.52 -8.82
C ARG A 159 -6.64 21.40 -9.56
N TYR A 160 -7.17 21.04 -10.71
CA TYR A 160 -6.54 20.11 -11.65
C TYR A 160 -6.04 20.86 -12.90
N LEU A 161 -5.04 20.30 -13.56
CA LEU A 161 -4.52 20.80 -14.83
C LEU A 161 -5.10 20.02 -16.02
N PHE A 162 -5.43 18.75 -15.82
CA PHE A 162 -5.88 17.84 -16.85
C PHE A 162 -7.11 17.08 -16.36
N ASP A 163 -8.09 16.94 -17.23
CA ASP A 163 -9.28 16.11 -17.04
C ASP A 163 -9.31 15.05 -18.16
N GLY A 164 -9.24 13.78 -17.78
CA GLY A 164 -9.19 12.65 -18.71
C GLY A 164 -8.33 11.50 -18.21
N ILE A 165 -8.03 10.56 -19.12
CA ILE A 165 -7.17 9.41 -18.87
C ILE A 165 -5.80 9.69 -19.46
N TYR A 166 -4.80 9.79 -18.63
CA TYR A 166 -3.41 10.07 -19.00
C TYR A 166 -2.48 9.00 -18.43
N LEU A 167 -1.39 8.73 -19.15
CA LEU A 167 -0.31 7.90 -18.65
C LEU A 167 0.77 8.80 -18.03
N LEU A 168 1.10 8.56 -16.77
CA LEU A 168 2.19 9.24 -16.07
C LEU A 168 3.37 8.27 -15.95
N LEU A 169 4.53 8.69 -16.45
CA LEU A 169 5.78 7.94 -16.34
C LEU A 169 6.75 8.74 -15.46
N GLY A 170 7.33 8.08 -14.47
CA GLY A 170 8.40 8.67 -13.67
C GLY A 170 9.68 8.80 -14.49
N GLU A 171 10.38 9.94 -14.38
CA GLU A 171 11.66 10.17 -15.07
C GLU A 171 12.75 9.18 -14.60
N ASP A 172 12.63 8.66 -13.39
CA ASP A 172 13.57 7.70 -12.80
C ASP A 172 13.33 6.25 -13.25
N GLY A 173 12.38 6.00 -14.14
CA GLY A 173 12.09 4.67 -14.73
C GLY A 173 11.53 3.64 -13.75
N THR A 174 10.90 4.07 -12.64
CA THR A 174 10.26 3.20 -11.64
C THR A 174 8.75 3.20 -11.76
#